data_0ead89089ecbd8cf01c97a17adb871e9
#
_entry.id   0ead89089ecbd8cf01c97a17adb871e9
#
_cell.length_a   1.000
_cell.length_b   1.000
_cell.length_c   1.000
_cell.angle_alpha   90.00
_cell.angle_beta   90.00
_cell.angle_gamma   90.00
#
_symmetry.space_group_name_H-M   'P 1'
#
loop_
_entity.id
_entity.type
_entity.pdbx_description
1 polymer ?
#
loop_
_entity_poly.entity_id
_entity_poly.type
_entity_poly.pdbx_seq_one_letter_code
_entity_poly.pdbx_strand_id
1 'polypeptide(L)'
;KSGAGIVKLLVHENDIDIYKHHVLEEILLAYKTLSELKLLIKNNSTIVFGCGLKNTKLNQDILNYILTKKVSIVFDAGAFSIMSNNKENFKKLLRNHKGQKVLTPHFGEFSKVFQVSDNKIDDCLNAAKETDSVVLLKGSDTVIANKNGNIKINYFTSPFLATAGTGDILAGLIGSFLAQGYSNFQAATYGCYIHSQSAIKLDRNFAASELTNEIPFLVRKLSK
;
A
#
# COMPACT_ATOMS: atom_id res chain seq x y z
N LYS A 1 2.91 -5.53 -14.36
CA LYS A 1 2.02 -4.98 -15.40
C LYS A 1 1.92 -3.45 -15.36
N SER A 2 2.29 -2.80 -14.26
CA SER A 2 2.22 -1.34 -14.05
C SER A 2 3.57 -0.61 -14.18
N GLY A 3 4.63 -1.27 -14.62
CA GLY A 3 5.93 -0.66 -14.90
C GLY A 3 7.00 -0.86 -13.81
N ALA A 4 6.71 -1.55 -12.71
CA ALA A 4 7.77 -2.01 -11.82
C ALA A 4 8.72 -2.96 -12.55
N GLY A 5 10.02 -2.83 -12.29
CA GLY A 5 11.04 -3.72 -12.86
C GLY A 5 11.03 -5.10 -12.19
N ILE A 6 12.03 -5.39 -11.38
CA ILE A 6 12.12 -6.66 -10.65
C ILE A 6 11.21 -6.62 -9.42
N VAL A 7 10.26 -7.54 -9.35
CA VAL A 7 9.38 -7.73 -8.20
C VAL A 7 9.84 -8.96 -7.41
N LYS A 8 9.96 -8.80 -6.09
CA LYS A 8 10.29 -9.88 -5.17
C LYS A 8 9.15 -10.08 -4.19
N LEU A 9 8.73 -11.32 -4.03
CA LEU A 9 7.77 -11.71 -3.00
C LEU A 9 8.55 -12.38 -1.86
N LEU A 10 8.57 -11.73 -0.69
CA LEU A 10 9.21 -12.25 0.50
C LEU A 10 8.16 -12.92 1.37
N VAL A 11 8.25 -14.22 1.55
CA VAL A 11 7.27 -15.01 2.31
C VAL A 11 7.95 -15.78 3.43
N HIS A 12 7.21 -16.04 4.52
CA HIS A 12 7.71 -16.94 5.56
C HIS A 12 7.86 -18.37 5.00
N GLU A 13 8.91 -19.10 5.45
CA GLU A 13 9.20 -20.46 4.94
C GLU A 13 8.01 -21.42 5.02
N ASN A 14 7.17 -21.28 6.04
CA ASN A 14 5.97 -22.11 6.23
C ASN A 14 4.89 -21.89 5.17
N ASP A 15 4.94 -20.77 4.47
CA ASP A 15 3.93 -20.39 3.48
C ASP A 15 4.44 -20.53 2.04
N ILE A 16 5.73 -20.87 1.85
CA ILE A 16 6.38 -20.88 0.54
C ILE A 16 5.68 -21.79 -0.47
N ASP A 17 5.19 -22.93 -0.04
CA ASP A 17 4.55 -23.91 -0.92
C ASP A 17 3.21 -23.40 -1.46
N ILE A 18 2.50 -22.56 -0.70
CA ILE A 18 1.26 -21.92 -1.16
C ILE A 18 1.56 -21.00 -2.33
N TYR A 19 2.64 -20.23 -2.25
CA TYR A 19 3.00 -19.23 -3.26
C TYR A 19 3.69 -19.80 -4.51
N LYS A 20 4.43 -20.90 -4.40
CA LYS A 20 5.14 -21.54 -5.55
C LYS A 20 4.25 -21.83 -6.75
N HIS A 21 2.99 -22.14 -6.52
CA HIS A 21 2.02 -22.48 -7.57
C HIS A 21 1.31 -21.27 -8.17
N HIS A 22 1.46 -20.08 -7.58
CA HIS A 22 0.75 -18.87 -7.98
C HIS A 22 1.68 -17.75 -8.47
N VAL A 23 2.98 -17.84 -8.17
CA VAL A 23 3.98 -16.86 -8.57
C VAL A 23 4.64 -17.33 -9.86
N LEU A 24 4.48 -16.57 -10.93
CA LEU A 24 4.95 -16.93 -12.26
C LEU A 24 6.15 -16.10 -12.73
N GLU A 25 6.13 -14.80 -12.43
CA GLU A 25 7.08 -13.82 -12.98
C GLU A 25 7.91 -13.14 -11.90
N GLU A 26 7.45 -13.18 -10.65
CA GLU A 26 8.12 -12.57 -9.50
C GLU A 26 9.19 -13.52 -8.93
N ILE A 27 10.21 -12.93 -8.31
CA ILE A 27 11.23 -13.72 -7.59
C ILE A 27 10.68 -14.06 -6.21
N LEU A 28 10.35 -15.32 -5.99
CA LEU A 28 9.89 -15.82 -4.70
C LEU A 28 11.09 -16.13 -3.80
N LEU A 29 11.14 -15.50 -2.61
CA LEU A 29 12.20 -15.67 -1.63
C LEU A 29 11.59 -16.00 -0.27
N ALA A 30 12.07 -17.08 0.34
CA ALA A 30 11.66 -17.47 1.68
C ALA A 30 12.57 -16.86 2.76
N TYR A 31 12.00 -16.63 3.94
CA TYR A 31 12.73 -16.32 5.16
C TYR A 31 12.07 -17.03 6.35
N LYS A 32 12.86 -17.37 7.34
CA LYS A 32 12.40 -17.94 8.61
C LYS A 32 12.51 -16.94 9.75
N THR A 33 13.57 -16.16 9.72
CA THR A 33 13.93 -15.24 10.81
C THR A 33 14.04 -13.80 10.30
N LEU A 34 13.93 -12.85 11.23
CA LEU A 34 14.21 -11.45 10.92
C LEU A 34 15.62 -11.24 10.35
N SER A 35 16.61 -12.02 10.84
CA SER A 35 18.00 -11.92 10.38
C SER A 35 18.14 -12.29 8.91
N GLU A 36 17.48 -13.33 8.45
CA GLU A 36 17.44 -13.71 7.03
C GLU A 36 16.73 -12.67 6.19
N LEU A 37 15.56 -12.20 6.64
CA LEU A 37 14.82 -11.15 5.91
C LEU A 37 15.64 -9.86 5.75
N LYS A 38 16.45 -9.49 6.75
CA LYS A 38 17.35 -8.33 6.68
C LYS A 38 18.35 -8.40 5.53
N LEU A 39 18.79 -9.59 5.13
CA LEU A 39 19.72 -9.79 4.01
C LEU A 39 19.02 -9.60 2.64
N LEU A 40 17.71 -9.78 2.59
CA LEU A 40 16.91 -9.69 1.37
C LEU A 40 16.47 -8.26 1.05
N ILE A 41 16.36 -7.40 2.07
CA ILE A 41 15.91 -6.01 1.91
C ILE A 41 17.09 -5.09 1.60
N LYS A 42 17.07 -4.49 0.41
CA LYS A 42 18.09 -3.52 -0.02
C LYS A 42 17.62 -2.08 0.22
N ASN A 43 18.56 -1.18 0.51
CA ASN A 43 18.26 0.26 0.53
C ASN A 43 17.77 0.74 -0.87
N ASN A 44 17.00 1.82 -0.87
CA ASN A 44 16.37 2.41 -2.07
C ASN A 44 15.36 1.49 -2.78
N SER A 45 14.95 0.39 -2.14
CA SER A 45 13.83 -0.43 -2.62
C SER A 45 12.50 0.23 -2.31
N THR A 46 11.46 -0.19 -3.02
CA THR A 46 10.06 0.06 -2.64
C THR A 46 9.47 -1.21 -2.05
N ILE A 47 8.79 -1.07 -0.93
CA ILE A 47 8.18 -2.19 -0.19
C ILE A 47 6.67 -1.96 -0.12
N VAL A 48 5.89 -2.97 -0.46
CA VAL A 48 4.46 -3.06 -0.11
C VAL A 48 4.37 -3.97 1.11
N PHE A 49 3.85 -3.44 2.22
CA PHE A 49 3.82 -4.15 3.50
C PHE A 49 2.41 -4.18 4.08
N GLY A 50 1.97 -5.38 4.42
CA GLY A 50 0.70 -5.58 5.15
C GLY A 50 -0.27 -6.55 4.48
N CYS A 51 -0.27 -6.66 3.15
CA CYS A 51 -1.15 -7.59 2.42
C CYS A 51 -0.97 -9.02 2.94
N GLY A 52 -2.04 -9.63 3.44
CA GLY A 52 -2.02 -10.99 4.00
C GLY A 52 -1.30 -11.15 5.35
N LEU A 53 -0.67 -10.12 5.91
CA LEU A 53 0.09 -10.25 7.15
C LEU A 53 -0.81 -10.27 8.40
N LYS A 54 -0.49 -11.19 9.31
CA LYS A 54 -1.09 -11.26 10.65
C LYS A 54 -0.27 -10.42 11.64
N ASN A 55 -0.93 -10.00 12.71
CA ASN A 55 -0.27 -9.28 13.81
C ASN A 55 0.50 -10.26 14.71
N THR A 56 1.72 -10.57 14.32
CA THR A 56 2.66 -11.44 15.06
C THR A 56 3.87 -10.63 15.53
N LYS A 57 4.60 -11.14 16.53
CA LYS A 57 5.84 -10.50 17.01
C LYS A 57 6.85 -10.35 15.88
N LEU A 58 7.03 -11.37 15.04
CA LEU A 58 7.94 -11.31 13.89
C LEU A 58 7.55 -10.16 12.94
N ASN A 59 6.26 -10.02 12.59
CA ASN A 59 5.81 -8.97 11.68
C ASN A 59 5.92 -7.57 12.31
N GLN A 60 5.75 -7.43 13.63
CA GLN A 60 6.06 -6.19 14.36
C GLN A 60 7.55 -5.84 14.26
N ASP A 61 8.43 -6.81 14.45
CA ASP A 61 9.87 -6.62 14.37
C ASP A 61 10.33 -6.32 12.93
N ILE A 62 9.69 -6.92 11.92
CA ILE A 62 9.90 -6.59 10.51
C ILE A 62 9.48 -5.14 10.23
N LEU A 63 8.29 -4.73 10.68
CA LEU A 63 7.82 -3.35 10.52
C LEU A 63 8.79 -2.36 11.16
N ASN A 64 9.19 -2.60 12.39
CA ASN A 64 10.19 -1.77 13.08
C ASN A 64 11.49 -1.67 12.27
N TYR A 65 11.97 -2.79 11.73
CA TYR A 65 13.20 -2.83 10.96
C TYR A 65 13.10 -2.05 9.65
N ILE A 66 12.05 -2.26 8.85
CA ILE A 66 11.92 -1.55 7.56
C ILE A 66 11.81 -0.04 7.75
N LEU A 67 11.23 0.42 8.87
CA LEU A 67 11.14 1.83 9.21
C LEU A 67 12.51 2.46 9.56
N THR A 68 13.52 1.66 9.88
CA THR A 68 14.92 2.16 10.06
C THR A 68 15.69 2.29 8.75
N LYS A 69 15.16 1.77 7.63
CA LYS A 69 15.84 1.73 6.33
C LYS A 69 15.47 2.94 5.46
N LYS A 70 16.34 3.27 4.51
CA LYS A 70 16.02 4.25 3.46
C LYS A 70 15.31 3.54 2.30
N VAL A 71 14.04 3.24 2.47
CA VAL A 71 13.17 2.57 1.50
C VAL A 71 11.87 3.35 1.33
N SER A 72 11.21 3.23 0.19
CA SER A 72 9.83 3.73 0.02
C SER A 72 8.85 2.63 0.47
N ILE A 73 7.78 3.00 1.17
CA ILE A 73 6.87 1.98 1.73
C ILE A 73 5.41 2.35 1.45
N VAL A 74 4.65 1.35 0.99
CA VAL A 74 3.18 1.37 0.99
C VAL A 74 2.71 0.45 2.13
N PHE A 75 1.87 0.98 3.02
CA PHE A 75 1.27 0.23 4.12
C PHE A 75 -0.19 -0.02 3.83
N ASP A 76 -0.62 -1.28 3.81
CA ASP A 76 -2.01 -1.68 3.59
C ASP A 76 -2.42 -2.80 4.56
N ALA A 77 -3.70 -3.05 4.68
CA ALA A 77 -4.30 -4.21 5.34
C ALA A 77 -3.71 -4.52 6.73
N GLY A 78 -3.06 -5.67 6.92
CA GLY A 78 -2.49 -6.14 8.18
C GLY A 78 -1.49 -5.19 8.83
N ALA A 79 -0.87 -4.27 8.06
CA ALA A 79 0.02 -3.26 8.62
C ALA A 79 -0.67 -2.41 9.69
N PHE A 80 -1.94 -2.03 9.50
CA PHE A 80 -2.70 -1.22 10.45
C PHE A 80 -3.02 -1.99 11.74
N SER A 81 -3.27 -3.30 11.64
CA SER A 81 -3.44 -4.17 12.81
C SER A 81 -2.14 -4.30 13.62
N ILE A 82 -0.98 -4.33 12.94
CA ILE A 82 0.33 -4.35 13.59
C ILE A 82 0.60 -2.99 14.26
N MET A 83 0.31 -1.88 13.57
CA MET A 83 0.51 -0.52 14.09
C MET A 83 -0.37 -0.21 15.30
N SER A 84 -1.58 -0.77 15.39
CA SER A 84 -2.53 -0.51 16.47
C SER A 84 -2.05 -0.99 17.84
N ASN A 85 -1.11 -1.93 17.93
CA ASN A 85 -0.54 -2.40 19.19
C ASN A 85 0.21 -1.31 19.96
N ASN A 86 0.84 -0.37 19.25
CA ASN A 86 1.53 0.78 19.84
C ASN A 86 1.53 1.94 18.85
N LYS A 87 0.34 2.47 18.61
CA LYS A 87 0.09 3.48 17.58
C LYS A 87 0.95 4.74 17.71
N GLU A 88 1.19 5.20 18.93
CA GLU A 88 2.00 6.41 19.15
C GLU A 88 3.48 6.19 18.78
N ASN A 89 4.03 5.02 19.14
CA ASN A 89 5.38 4.66 18.71
C ASN A 89 5.47 4.57 17.18
N PHE A 90 4.51 3.93 16.51
CA PHE A 90 4.52 3.81 15.06
C PHE A 90 4.35 5.15 14.35
N LYS A 91 3.48 6.04 14.84
CA LYS A 91 3.39 7.41 14.32
C LYS A 91 4.73 8.14 14.42
N LYS A 92 5.44 7.99 15.54
CA LYS A 92 6.79 8.55 15.73
C LYS A 92 7.80 7.94 14.76
N LEU A 93 7.81 6.61 14.59
CA LEU A 93 8.70 5.93 13.66
C LEU A 93 8.42 6.33 12.21
N LEU A 94 7.15 6.42 11.81
CA LEU A 94 6.76 6.92 10.48
C LEU A 94 7.27 8.34 10.25
N ARG A 95 7.10 9.24 11.22
CA ARG A 95 7.56 10.63 11.12
C ARG A 95 9.08 10.73 10.94
N ASN A 96 9.83 9.86 11.59
CA ASN A 96 11.29 9.84 11.54
C ASN A 96 11.85 9.09 10.31
N HIS A 97 11.03 8.28 9.65
CA HIS A 97 11.45 7.51 8.47
C HIS A 97 11.80 8.44 7.30
N LYS A 98 12.93 8.20 6.64
CA LYS A 98 13.50 9.08 5.60
C LYS A 98 13.05 8.76 4.17
N GLY A 99 12.39 7.63 3.96
CA GLY A 99 11.83 7.26 2.65
C GLY A 99 10.43 7.80 2.43
N GLN A 100 9.92 7.63 1.23
CA GLN A 100 8.53 7.97 0.90
C GLN A 100 7.57 6.97 1.57
N LYS A 101 6.43 7.46 2.05
CA LYS A 101 5.40 6.65 2.73
C LYS A 101 4.03 6.93 2.17
N VAL A 102 3.28 5.86 1.90
CA VAL A 102 1.86 5.92 1.57
C VAL A 102 1.11 4.93 2.47
N LEU A 103 0.10 5.40 3.16
CA LEU A 103 -0.81 4.61 3.97
C LEU A 103 -2.14 4.50 3.23
N THR A 104 -2.66 3.28 3.06
CA THR A 104 -3.88 3.02 2.28
C THR A 104 -5.00 2.35 3.11
N PRO A 105 -5.36 2.88 4.28
CA PRO A 105 -6.40 2.26 5.11
C PRO A 105 -7.79 2.39 4.49
N HIS A 106 -8.65 1.39 4.70
CA HIS A 106 -10.09 1.61 4.72
C HIS A 106 -10.51 2.18 6.09
N PHE A 107 -11.75 2.63 6.23
CA PHE A 107 -12.22 3.28 7.47
C PHE A 107 -11.97 2.44 8.74
N GLY A 108 -12.26 1.13 8.69
CA GLY A 108 -12.05 0.25 9.86
C GLY A 108 -10.57 0.02 10.22
N GLU A 109 -9.63 0.15 9.27
CA GLU A 109 -8.19 0.13 9.52
C GLU A 109 -7.72 1.48 10.06
N PHE A 110 -8.24 2.56 9.49
CA PHE A 110 -7.93 3.93 9.90
C PHE A 110 -8.26 4.17 11.37
N SER A 111 -9.47 3.82 11.80
CA SER A 111 -9.95 4.01 13.16
C SER A 111 -9.16 3.25 14.23
N LYS A 112 -8.42 2.19 13.86
CA LYS A 112 -7.53 1.49 14.80
C LYS A 112 -6.29 2.30 15.17
N VAL A 113 -5.85 3.21 14.31
CA VAL A 113 -4.56 3.92 14.44
C VAL A 113 -4.76 5.42 14.67
N PHE A 114 -5.75 6.01 14.01
CA PHE A 114 -5.99 7.45 13.99
C PHE A 114 -7.31 7.82 14.68
N GLN A 115 -7.43 9.07 15.06
CA GLN A 115 -8.70 9.63 15.52
C GLN A 115 -9.65 9.80 14.33
N VAL A 116 -10.93 9.66 14.62
CA VAL A 116 -12.01 9.80 13.64
C VAL A 116 -12.96 10.90 14.11
N SER A 117 -13.30 11.81 13.22
CA SER A 117 -14.31 12.84 13.37
C SER A 117 -15.44 12.64 12.34
N ASP A 118 -16.33 13.63 12.24
CA ASP A 118 -17.38 13.65 11.20
C ASP A 118 -16.88 14.17 9.85
N ASN A 119 -15.60 14.57 9.76
CA ASN A 119 -15.00 15.11 8.55
C ASN A 119 -13.84 14.24 8.06
N LYS A 120 -14.13 13.38 7.10
CA LYS A 120 -13.15 12.46 6.49
C LYS A 120 -11.93 13.18 5.88
N ILE A 121 -12.11 14.38 5.34
CA ILE A 121 -11.02 15.16 4.75
C ILE A 121 -10.05 15.62 5.84
N ASP A 122 -10.57 16.16 6.93
CA ASP A 122 -9.76 16.60 8.06
C ASP A 122 -9.06 15.42 8.74
N ASP A 123 -9.75 14.29 8.91
CA ASP A 123 -9.18 13.06 9.45
C ASP A 123 -7.98 12.60 8.61
N CYS A 124 -8.16 12.53 7.30
CA CYS A 124 -7.11 12.13 6.36
C CYS A 124 -5.91 13.09 6.41
N LEU A 125 -6.16 14.40 6.44
CA LEU A 125 -5.13 15.44 6.52
C LEU A 125 -4.37 15.40 7.86
N ASN A 126 -5.08 15.23 8.97
CA ASN A 126 -4.48 15.13 10.30
C ASN A 126 -3.58 13.89 10.41
N ALA A 127 -4.04 12.73 9.92
CA ALA A 127 -3.24 11.52 9.89
C ALA A 127 -1.97 11.69 9.02
N ALA A 128 -2.08 12.38 7.88
CA ALA A 128 -0.94 12.68 7.02
C ALA A 128 0.09 13.58 7.72
N LYS A 129 -0.36 14.60 8.47
CA LYS A 129 0.51 15.46 9.28
C LYS A 129 1.15 14.72 10.45
N GLU A 130 0.37 13.90 11.17
CA GLU A 130 0.87 13.11 12.31
C GLU A 130 1.97 12.13 11.94
N THR A 131 1.95 11.61 10.72
CA THR A 131 2.88 10.55 10.27
C THR A 131 3.93 11.02 9.26
N ASP A 132 3.85 12.27 8.81
CA ASP A 132 4.65 12.76 7.68
C ASP A 132 4.57 11.83 6.45
N SER A 133 3.34 11.43 6.10
CA SER A 133 3.05 10.47 5.06
C SER A 133 2.01 11.02 4.08
N VAL A 134 1.82 10.33 2.97
CA VAL A 134 0.58 10.43 2.21
C VAL A 134 -0.41 9.41 2.78
N VAL A 135 -1.62 9.85 3.08
CA VAL A 135 -2.71 8.97 3.49
C VAL A 135 -3.75 8.94 2.39
N LEU A 136 -4.12 7.72 1.99
CA LEU A 136 -5.20 7.41 1.06
C LEU A 136 -6.28 6.67 1.83
N LEU A 137 -7.29 7.39 2.31
CA LEU A 137 -8.41 6.83 3.07
C LEU A 137 -9.46 6.29 2.11
N LYS A 138 -9.47 4.97 1.96
CA LYS A 138 -10.35 4.24 1.03
C LYS A 138 -11.84 4.42 1.36
N GLY A 139 -12.68 4.43 0.33
CA GLY A 139 -14.14 4.51 0.43
C GLY A 139 -14.77 4.80 -0.93
N SER A 140 -16.07 4.98 -0.97
CA SER A 140 -16.80 5.44 -2.18
C SER A 140 -16.29 6.78 -2.69
N ASP A 141 -15.78 7.60 -1.78
CA ASP A 141 -15.14 8.89 -1.98
C ASP A 141 -13.73 8.82 -1.39
N THR A 142 -12.82 8.14 -2.05
CA THR A 142 -11.45 7.99 -1.55
C THR A 142 -10.75 9.35 -1.44
N VAL A 143 -10.29 9.69 -0.22
CA VAL A 143 -9.57 10.93 0.05
C VAL A 143 -8.08 10.65 0.13
N ILE A 144 -7.27 11.44 -0.56
CA ILE A 144 -5.80 11.39 -0.55
C ILE A 144 -5.29 12.72 -0.02
N ALA A 145 -4.52 12.70 1.05
CA ALA A 145 -3.93 13.90 1.63
C ALA A 145 -2.43 13.73 1.94
N ASN A 146 -1.70 14.83 1.91
CA ASN A 146 -0.33 14.89 2.40
C ASN A 146 -0.18 15.96 3.50
N LYS A 147 0.95 15.95 4.21
CA LYS A 147 1.23 16.90 5.30
C LYS A 147 1.20 18.37 4.90
N ASN A 148 1.41 18.68 3.62
CA ASN A 148 1.47 20.05 3.10
C ASN A 148 0.08 20.64 2.80
N GLY A 149 -0.99 19.90 3.07
CA GLY A 149 -2.37 20.35 2.82
C GLY A 149 -2.86 20.06 1.41
N ASN A 150 -2.09 19.36 0.56
CA ASN A 150 -2.58 18.94 -0.74
C ASN A 150 -3.59 17.81 -0.56
N ILE A 151 -4.76 17.95 -1.15
CA ILE A 151 -5.88 17.00 -1.07
C ILE A 151 -6.36 16.67 -2.48
N LYS A 152 -6.66 15.39 -2.70
CA LYS A 152 -7.37 14.88 -3.87
C LYS A 152 -8.51 13.98 -3.40
N ILE A 153 -9.65 14.08 -4.07
CA ILE A 153 -10.82 13.25 -3.81
C ILE A 153 -11.12 12.50 -5.09
N ASN A 154 -11.14 11.17 -5.00
CA ASN A 154 -11.56 10.30 -6.08
C ASN A 154 -13.00 9.86 -5.80
N TYR A 155 -13.96 10.52 -6.42
CA TYR A 155 -15.39 10.22 -6.30
C TYR A 155 -15.93 9.41 -7.47
N PHE A 156 -15.18 9.31 -8.56
CA PHE A 156 -15.47 8.39 -9.67
C PHE A 156 -14.93 7.01 -9.32
N THR A 157 -15.79 6.15 -8.82
CA THR A 157 -15.44 4.79 -8.43
C THR A 157 -16.55 3.83 -8.82
N SER A 158 -16.23 2.55 -8.87
CA SER A 158 -17.18 1.48 -9.14
C SER A 158 -17.51 0.74 -7.84
N PRO A 159 -18.79 0.44 -7.56
CA PRO A 159 -19.16 -0.37 -6.39
C PRO A 159 -18.56 -1.78 -6.45
N PHE A 160 -18.20 -2.27 -7.63
CA PHE A 160 -17.56 -3.57 -7.83
C PHE A 160 -16.15 -3.66 -7.26
N LEU A 161 -15.53 -2.51 -6.88
CA LEU A 161 -14.28 -2.47 -6.13
C LEU A 161 -14.41 -2.97 -4.68
N ALA A 162 -15.62 -3.13 -4.16
CA ALA A 162 -15.87 -3.76 -2.86
C ALA A 162 -15.67 -5.30 -2.91
N THR A 163 -14.68 -5.76 -3.67
CA THR A 163 -14.31 -7.17 -3.86
C THR A 163 -12.95 -7.44 -3.20
N ALA A 164 -12.81 -8.60 -2.55
CA ALA A 164 -11.57 -8.99 -1.89
C ALA A 164 -10.37 -8.99 -2.87
N GLY A 165 -9.22 -8.48 -2.43
CA GLY A 165 -7.99 -8.41 -3.21
C GLY A 165 -7.84 -7.14 -4.07
N THR A 166 -8.88 -6.33 -4.26
CA THR A 166 -8.78 -5.07 -5.01
C THR A 166 -7.88 -4.05 -4.31
N GLY A 167 -7.88 -4.04 -2.97
CA GLY A 167 -6.97 -3.24 -2.15
C GLY A 167 -5.50 -3.61 -2.37
N ASP A 168 -5.20 -4.91 -2.44
CA ASP A 168 -3.83 -5.39 -2.69
C ASP A 168 -3.33 -4.92 -4.06
N ILE A 169 -4.20 -4.90 -5.08
CA ILE A 169 -3.89 -4.35 -6.41
C ILE A 169 -3.61 -2.85 -6.32
N LEU A 170 -4.41 -2.09 -5.58
CA LEU A 170 -4.17 -0.67 -5.36
C LEU A 170 -2.82 -0.42 -4.68
N ALA A 171 -2.50 -1.17 -3.63
CA ALA A 171 -1.22 -1.08 -2.94
C ALA A 171 -0.05 -1.42 -3.88
N GLY A 172 -0.20 -2.46 -4.71
CA GLY A 172 0.77 -2.84 -5.73
C GLY A 172 0.98 -1.77 -6.81
N LEU A 173 -0.09 -1.11 -7.28
CA LEU A 173 -0.04 0.00 -8.22
C LEU A 173 0.75 1.18 -7.64
N ILE A 174 0.43 1.59 -6.43
CA ILE A 174 1.12 2.69 -5.72
C ILE A 174 2.60 2.33 -5.53
N GLY A 175 2.90 1.10 -5.09
CA GLY A 175 4.27 0.60 -4.95
C GLY A 175 5.04 0.63 -6.27
N SER A 176 4.40 0.27 -7.38
CA SER A 176 5.00 0.34 -8.71
C SER A 176 5.35 1.77 -9.12
N PHE A 177 4.48 2.75 -8.89
CA PHE A 177 4.77 4.16 -9.19
C PHE A 177 5.87 4.73 -8.31
N LEU A 178 5.90 4.38 -7.01
CA LEU A 178 7.03 4.75 -6.14
C LEU A 178 8.35 4.18 -6.64
N ALA A 179 8.37 2.93 -7.11
CA ALA A 179 9.56 2.28 -7.65
C ALA A 179 10.05 2.93 -8.96
N GLN A 180 9.16 3.56 -9.71
CA GLN A 180 9.48 4.34 -10.92
C GLN A 180 9.93 5.78 -10.62
N GLY A 181 9.99 6.19 -9.34
CA GLY A 181 10.48 7.50 -8.92
C GLY A 181 9.42 8.60 -8.82
N TYR A 182 8.12 8.27 -8.94
CA TYR A 182 7.06 9.23 -8.65
C TYR A 182 7.08 9.63 -7.17
N SER A 183 6.68 10.86 -6.87
CA SER A 183 6.46 11.27 -5.48
C SER A 183 5.33 10.46 -4.85
N ASN A 184 5.34 10.31 -3.52
CA ASN A 184 4.31 9.56 -2.80
C ASN A 184 2.88 10.06 -3.09
N PHE A 185 2.70 11.39 -3.23
CA PHE A 185 1.39 11.97 -3.54
C PHE A 185 0.96 11.66 -4.98
N GLN A 186 1.88 11.73 -5.94
CA GLN A 186 1.62 11.34 -7.33
C GLN A 186 1.32 9.85 -7.43
N ALA A 187 2.14 8.99 -6.79
CA ALA A 187 1.96 7.55 -6.79
C ALA A 187 0.58 7.14 -6.23
N ALA A 188 0.17 7.74 -5.12
CA ALA A 188 -1.14 7.52 -4.52
C ALA A 188 -2.28 7.98 -5.44
N THR A 189 -2.14 9.18 -6.04
CA THR A 189 -3.17 9.77 -6.93
C THR A 189 -3.33 8.94 -8.20
N TYR A 190 -2.23 8.63 -8.88
CA TYR A 190 -2.27 7.86 -10.13
C TYR A 190 -2.69 6.41 -9.90
N GLY A 191 -2.21 5.78 -8.81
CA GLY A 191 -2.63 4.45 -8.42
C GLY A 191 -4.13 4.37 -8.18
N CYS A 192 -4.68 5.31 -7.41
CA CYS A 192 -6.11 5.40 -7.13
C CYS A 192 -6.92 5.64 -8.42
N TYR A 193 -6.50 6.55 -9.28
CA TYR A 193 -7.15 6.85 -10.54
C TYR A 193 -7.20 5.62 -11.46
N ILE A 194 -6.05 4.97 -11.71
CA ILE A 194 -5.98 3.79 -12.59
C ILE A 194 -6.82 2.65 -12.02
N HIS A 195 -6.74 2.41 -10.72
CA HIS A 195 -7.53 1.39 -10.05
C HIS A 195 -9.04 1.59 -10.26
N SER A 196 -9.53 2.82 -10.06
CA SER A 196 -10.92 3.16 -10.26
C SER A 196 -11.34 3.08 -11.74
N GLN A 197 -10.51 3.59 -12.65
CA GLN A 197 -10.79 3.55 -14.09
C GLN A 197 -10.79 2.13 -14.64
N SER A 198 -9.94 1.23 -14.10
CA SER A 198 -9.95 -0.18 -14.46
C SER A 198 -11.30 -0.83 -14.13
N ALA A 199 -11.83 -0.54 -12.95
CA ALA A 199 -13.13 -1.06 -12.52
C ALA A 199 -14.30 -0.47 -13.30
N ILE A 200 -14.27 0.84 -13.58
CA ILE A 200 -15.28 1.50 -14.40
C ILE A 200 -15.31 0.92 -15.82
N LYS A 201 -14.12 0.61 -16.38
CA LYS A 201 -14.03 0.04 -17.73
C LYS A 201 -14.57 -1.39 -17.81
N LEU A 202 -14.43 -2.17 -16.75
CA LEU A 202 -15.00 -3.52 -16.66
C LEU A 202 -16.53 -3.49 -16.54
N ASP A 203 -17.09 -2.49 -15.84
CA ASP A 203 -18.51 -2.20 -15.66
C ASP A 203 -19.38 -3.45 -15.38
N ARG A 204 -18.89 -4.36 -14.58
CA ARG A 204 -19.54 -5.61 -14.17
C ARG A 204 -18.90 -6.16 -12.90
N ASN A 205 -19.51 -7.15 -12.28
CA ASN A 205 -18.83 -7.96 -11.25
C ASN A 205 -17.56 -8.62 -11.82
N PHE A 206 -16.46 -8.58 -11.08
CA PHE A 206 -15.18 -9.13 -11.48
C PHE A 206 -14.41 -9.73 -10.29
N ALA A 207 -13.55 -10.68 -10.58
CA ALA A 207 -12.49 -11.06 -9.64
C ALA A 207 -11.38 -10.01 -9.66
N ALA A 208 -10.75 -9.74 -8.50
CA ALA A 208 -9.70 -8.71 -8.41
C ALA A 208 -8.60 -8.86 -9.48
N SER A 209 -8.21 -10.10 -9.81
CA SER A 209 -7.22 -10.38 -10.85
C SER A 209 -7.58 -9.83 -12.23
N GLU A 210 -8.86 -9.66 -12.55
CA GLU A 210 -9.29 -9.11 -13.84
C GLU A 210 -8.92 -7.64 -14.01
N LEU A 211 -8.85 -6.86 -12.92
CA LEU A 211 -8.36 -5.48 -12.96
C LEU A 211 -6.96 -5.39 -13.58
N THR A 212 -6.13 -6.40 -13.33
CA THR A 212 -4.74 -6.41 -13.81
C THR A 212 -4.63 -6.46 -15.35
N ASN A 213 -5.69 -6.82 -16.06
CA ASN A 213 -5.72 -6.84 -17.52
C ASN A 213 -5.94 -5.44 -18.10
N GLU A 214 -6.66 -4.56 -17.38
CA GLU A 214 -6.96 -3.20 -17.82
C GLU A 214 -5.83 -2.20 -17.48
N ILE A 215 -5.08 -2.46 -16.42
CA ILE A 215 -4.04 -1.58 -15.90
C ILE A 215 -3.00 -1.16 -16.97
N PRO A 216 -2.40 -2.06 -17.77
CA PRO A 216 -1.37 -1.67 -18.74
C PRO A 216 -1.87 -0.64 -19.77
N PHE A 217 -3.12 -0.76 -20.20
CA PHE A 217 -3.72 0.17 -21.17
C PHE A 217 -3.92 1.57 -20.58
N LEU A 218 -4.31 1.63 -19.30
CA LEU A 218 -4.53 2.90 -18.61
C LEU A 218 -3.21 3.57 -18.23
N VAL A 219 -2.20 2.81 -17.78
CA VAL A 219 -0.86 3.33 -17.52
C VAL A 219 -0.28 3.97 -18.78
N ARG A 220 -0.37 3.31 -19.93
CA ARG A 220 0.11 3.86 -21.21
C ARG A 220 -0.55 5.18 -21.60
N LYS A 221 -1.83 5.39 -21.21
CA LYS A 221 -2.54 6.66 -21.48
C LYS A 221 -2.03 7.82 -20.64
N LEU A 222 -1.53 7.56 -19.43
CA LEU A 222 -0.95 8.61 -18.56
C LEU A 222 0.47 9.00 -18.97
N SER A 223 1.16 8.15 -19.75
CA SER A 223 2.54 8.38 -20.21
C SER A 223 2.61 9.19 -21.52
N LYS A 224 1.46 9.57 -22.07
CA LYS A 224 1.32 10.44 -23.24
C LYS A 224 0.87 11.83 -22.85
#